data_c652130088d5004660a8aa0b9d64b387
#
_entry.id   c652130088d5004660a8aa0b9d64b387
#
_cell.length_a   1.000
_cell.length_b   1.000
_cell.length_c   1.000
_cell.angle_alpha   90.00
_cell.angle_beta   90.00
_cell.angle_gamma   90.00
#
_symmetry.space_group_name_H-M   'P 1'
#
loop_
_entity.id
_entity.type
_entity.pdbx_description
1 polymer ?
#
loop_
_entity_poly.entity_id
_entity_poly.type
_entity_poly.pdbx_seq_one_letter_code
_entity_poly.pdbx_strand_id
1 'polypeptide(L)'
;MDDFLLEKCNTFLDNRKALRRKYFLYSPEGIADIAFIYMSNEREINFETLEHCEDVIQHSFPFSSFQYRFLTKVYAAMMDVSNIEPDIVVNRVMSFEELFNRTFKDTIGLAVLCFSAAERP
;
A
#
# COMPACT_ATOMS: atom_id res chain seq x y z
N MET A 1 -28.04 -6.62 11.33
CA MET A 1 -26.62 -6.64 10.91
C MET A 1 -25.76 -6.95 12.13
N ASP A 2 -24.75 -7.76 11.96
CA ASP A 2 -23.76 -8.06 12.98
C ASP A 2 -23.06 -6.77 13.41
N ASP A 3 -22.94 -6.53 14.72
CA ASP A 3 -22.28 -5.34 15.25
C ASP A 3 -20.82 -5.23 14.81
N PHE A 4 -20.13 -6.36 14.72
CA PHE A 4 -18.76 -6.43 14.22
C PHE A 4 -18.68 -5.92 12.77
N LEU A 5 -19.58 -6.38 11.92
CA LEU A 5 -19.63 -5.99 10.53
C LEU A 5 -19.96 -4.50 10.37
N LEU A 6 -20.89 -4.01 11.16
CA LEU A 6 -21.26 -2.59 11.17
C LEU A 6 -20.07 -1.72 11.59
N GLU A 7 -19.36 -2.13 12.62
CA GLU A 7 -18.16 -1.43 13.10
C GLU A 7 -17.10 -1.36 12.00
N LYS A 8 -16.85 -2.46 11.31
CA LYS A 8 -15.89 -2.49 10.19
C LYS A 8 -16.31 -1.57 9.05
N CYS A 9 -17.59 -1.55 8.70
CA CYS A 9 -18.11 -0.65 7.68
C CYS A 9 -17.92 0.81 8.07
N ASN A 10 -18.21 1.15 9.32
CA ASN A 10 -18.03 2.51 9.83
C ASN A 10 -16.56 2.93 9.84
N THR A 11 -15.67 2.03 10.23
CA THR A 11 -14.23 2.29 10.19
C THR A 11 -13.77 2.56 8.76
N PHE A 12 -14.22 1.76 7.79
CA PHE A 12 -13.90 1.97 6.39
C PHE A 12 -14.38 3.35 5.90
N LEU A 13 -15.62 3.72 6.23
CA LEU A 13 -16.18 5.00 5.81
C LEU A 13 -15.43 6.19 6.44
N ASP A 14 -15.07 6.08 7.71
CA ASP A 14 -14.31 7.12 8.39
C ASP A 14 -12.90 7.25 7.79
N ASN A 15 -12.25 6.14 7.51
CA ASN A 15 -10.94 6.12 6.86
C ASN A 15 -11.00 6.77 5.48
N ARG A 16 -12.01 6.41 4.68
CA ARG A 16 -12.20 6.98 3.35
C ARG A 16 -12.39 8.49 3.42
N LYS A 17 -13.17 8.96 4.38
CA LYS A 17 -13.43 10.37 4.58
C LYS A 17 -12.15 11.14 4.95
N ALA A 18 -11.37 10.60 5.87
CA ALA A 18 -10.10 11.22 6.28
C ALA A 18 -9.10 11.26 5.12
N LEU A 19 -9.00 10.18 4.37
CA LEU A 19 -8.11 10.09 3.20
C LEU A 19 -8.51 11.08 2.11
N ARG A 20 -9.80 11.26 1.85
CA ARG A 20 -10.28 12.21 0.84
C ARG A 20 -9.98 13.65 1.23
N ARG A 21 -9.99 13.97 2.51
CA ARG A 21 -9.60 15.29 2.99
C ARG A 21 -8.11 15.56 2.77
N LYS A 22 -7.28 14.57 3.04
CA LYS A 22 -5.83 14.70 2.93
C LYS A 22 -5.36 14.64 1.48
N TYR A 23 -5.93 13.73 0.70
CA TYR A 23 -5.49 13.44 -0.67
C TYR A 23 -6.64 13.62 -1.67
N PHE A 24 -7.24 14.79 -1.70
CA PHE A 24 -8.45 15.04 -2.50
C PHE A 24 -8.23 14.89 -4.02
N LEU A 25 -6.98 14.95 -4.50
CA LEU A 25 -6.66 14.76 -5.91
C LEU A 25 -6.33 13.31 -6.28
N TYR A 26 -6.26 12.43 -5.30
CA TYR A 26 -5.97 11.02 -5.55
C TYR A 26 -7.22 10.31 -6.04
N SER A 27 -7.03 9.18 -6.78
CA SER A 27 -8.16 8.46 -7.36
C SER A 27 -9.11 7.90 -6.28
N PRO A 28 -10.43 7.93 -6.52
CA PRO A 28 -11.38 7.33 -5.57
C PRO A 28 -11.12 5.85 -5.30
N GLU A 29 -10.69 5.10 -6.31
CA GLU A 29 -10.35 3.69 -6.18
C GLU A 29 -9.14 3.49 -5.26
N GLY A 30 -8.10 4.31 -5.43
CA GLY A 30 -6.93 4.28 -4.56
C GLY A 30 -7.26 4.64 -3.11
N ILE A 31 -8.10 5.65 -2.92
CA ILE A 31 -8.60 6.04 -1.59
C ILE A 31 -9.34 4.86 -0.93
N ALA A 32 -10.22 4.19 -1.67
CA ALA A 32 -10.99 3.06 -1.15
C ALA A 32 -10.05 1.88 -0.80
N ASP A 33 -9.05 1.62 -1.64
CA ASP A 33 -8.08 0.56 -1.39
C ASP A 33 -7.31 0.82 -0.10
N ILE A 34 -6.83 2.04 0.11
CA ILE A 34 -6.09 2.40 1.31
C ILE A 34 -6.99 2.29 2.55
N ALA A 35 -8.21 2.81 2.46
CA ALA A 35 -9.18 2.73 3.56
C ALA A 35 -9.45 1.28 3.96
N PHE A 36 -9.58 0.39 2.97
CA PHE A 36 -9.80 -1.05 3.20
C PHE A 36 -8.57 -1.71 3.84
N ILE A 37 -7.38 -1.38 3.38
CA ILE A 37 -6.14 -1.94 3.91
C ILE A 37 -6.01 -1.66 5.41
N TYR A 38 -6.24 -0.43 5.84
CA TYR A 38 -6.16 -0.08 7.26
C TYR A 38 -7.27 -0.72 8.07
N MET A 39 -8.49 -0.72 7.54
CA MET A 39 -9.63 -1.34 8.23
C MET A 39 -9.42 -2.84 8.41
N SER A 40 -8.98 -3.55 7.38
CA SER A 40 -8.82 -5.00 7.43
C SER A 40 -7.67 -5.44 8.34
N ASN A 41 -6.70 -4.57 8.58
CA ASN A 41 -5.57 -4.81 9.48
C ASN A 41 -5.80 -4.26 10.88
N GLU A 42 -6.99 -3.72 11.16
CA GLU A 42 -7.37 -3.18 12.47
C GLU A 42 -6.39 -2.13 12.98
N ARG A 43 -5.97 -1.25 12.09
CA ARG A 43 -4.98 -0.23 12.38
C ARG A 43 -5.50 1.14 12.02
N GLU A 44 -5.27 2.13 12.90
CA GLU A 44 -5.59 3.51 12.61
C GLU A 44 -4.62 4.10 11.59
N ILE A 45 -5.12 4.98 10.73
CA ILE A 45 -4.29 5.68 9.77
C ILE A 45 -3.45 6.72 10.51
N ASN A 46 -2.14 6.61 10.38
CA ASN A 46 -1.19 7.65 10.77
C ASN A 46 -0.57 8.19 9.50
N PHE A 47 -0.94 9.40 9.13
CA PHE A 47 -0.46 10.00 7.88
C PHE A 47 1.06 10.19 7.86
N GLU A 48 1.66 10.42 9.01
CA GLU A 48 3.11 10.58 9.12
C GLU A 48 3.84 9.29 8.73
N THR A 49 3.42 8.14 9.27
CA THR A 49 4.04 6.85 8.92
C THR A 49 3.71 6.42 7.50
N LEU A 50 2.49 6.70 7.04
CA LEU A 50 2.09 6.41 5.66
C LEU A 50 2.94 7.21 4.66
N GLU A 51 3.13 8.50 4.91
CA GLU A 51 3.93 9.36 4.04
C GLU A 51 5.42 8.99 4.10
N HIS A 52 5.91 8.55 5.25
CA HIS A 52 7.27 8.03 5.37
C HIS A 52 7.46 6.80 4.48
N CYS A 53 6.53 5.85 4.51
CA CYS A 53 6.57 4.67 3.64
C CYS A 53 6.51 5.07 2.17
N GLU A 54 5.67 6.04 1.83
CA GLU A 54 5.60 6.56 0.46
C GLU A 54 6.94 7.15 0.00
N ASP A 55 7.58 7.93 0.86
CA ASP A 55 8.89 8.51 0.56
C ASP A 55 9.95 7.43 0.33
N VAL A 56 9.96 6.39 1.16
CA VAL A 56 10.89 5.27 0.99
C VAL A 56 10.69 4.59 -0.35
N ILE A 57 9.45 4.35 -0.74
CA ILE A 57 9.14 3.72 -2.03
C ILE A 57 9.58 4.62 -3.18
N GLN A 58 9.26 5.90 -3.13
CA GLN A 58 9.62 6.85 -4.19
C GLN A 58 11.12 6.96 -4.39
N HIS A 59 11.90 6.94 -3.31
CA HIS A 59 13.35 7.02 -3.39
C HIS A 59 13.98 5.71 -3.85
N SER A 60 13.36 4.59 -3.54
CA SER A 60 13.90 3.26 -3.86
C SER A 60 13.56 2.82 -5.28
N PHE A 61 12.42 3.27 -5.82
CA PHE A 61 11.98 2.93 -7.17
C PHE A 61 11.76 4.22 -7.98
N PRO A 62 12.84 4.96 -8.28
CA PRO A 62 12.70 6.21 -9.02
C PRO A 62 12.23 5.93 -10.43
N PHE A 63 11.86 6.55 -11.22
CA PHE A 63 11.48 6.71 -12.61
C PHE A 63 11.37 5.48 -13.51
N SER A 64 12.01 4.35 -13.20
CA SER A 64 12.10 3.24 -14.14
C SER A 64 10.80 2.42 -14.23
N SER A 65 9.91 2.52 -13.23
CA SER A 65 8.71 1.68 -13.16
C SER A 65 7.48 2.54 -12.96
N PHE A 66 6.73 2.76 -14.02
CA PHE A 66 5.50 3.54 -14.01
C PHE A 66 4.47 2.97 -13.02
N GLN A 67 4.37 1.65 -12.93
CA GLN A 67 3.42 1.00 -12.04
C GLN A 67 3.70 1.29 -10.56
N TYR A 68 4.95 1.47 -10.15
CA TYR A 68 5.27 1.85 -8.78
C TYR A 68 4.81 3.27 -8.48
N ARG A 69 5.00 4.19 -9.42
CA ARG A 69 4.58 5.57 -9.25
C ARG A 69 3.06 5.70 -9.18
N PHE A 70 2.36 4.94 -9.99
CA PHE A 70 0.91 4.99 -10.09
C PHE A 70 0.23 4.52 -8.81
N LEU A 71 0.77 3.47 -8.16
CA LEU A 71 0.19 2.85 -6.99
C LEU A 71 0.99 3.11 -5.70
N THR A 72 1.85 4.10 -5.69
CA THR A 72 2.78 4.34 -4.57
C THR A 72 2.07 4.46 -3.22
N LYS A 73 0.96 5.21 -3.15
CA LYS A 73 0.22 5.37 -1.89
C LYS A 73 -0.40 4.06 -1.41
N VAL A 74 -0.88 3.24 -2.31
CA VAL A 74 -1.45 1.93 -1.97
C VAL A 74 -0.35 1.01 -1.42
N TYR A 75 0.79 0.97 -2.09
CA TYR A 75 1.94 0.18 -1.62
C TYR A 75 2.47 0.69 -0.28
N ALA A 76 2.46 2.02 -0.09
CA ALA A 76 2.85 2.62 1.18
C ALA A 76 1.94 2.19 2.32
N ALA A 77 0.62 2.13 2.07
CA ALA A 77 -0.34 1.65 3.07
C ALA A 77 -0.10 0.18 3.41
N MET A 78 0.14 -0.66 2.40
CA MET A 78 0.46 -2.07 2.61
C MET A 78 1.74 -2.24 3.45
N MET A 79 2.76 -1.45 3.13
CA MET A 79 4.02 -1.44 3.88
C MET A 79 3.82 -0.99 5.33
N ASP A 80 3.05 0.07 5.54
CA ASP A 80 2.79 0.62 6.87
C ASP A 80 2.09 -0.39 7.78
N VAL A 81 1.06 -1.07 7.29
CA VAL A 81 0.31 -2.05 8.10
C VAL A 81 1.06 -3.36 8.30
N SER A 82 2.11 -3.63 7.54
CA SER A 82 2.90 -4.87 7.67
C SER A 82 3.71 -4.94 8.96
N ASN A 83 4.00 -3.80 9.58
CA ASN A 83 4.88 -3.67 10.75
C ASN A 83 6.31 -4.17 10.51
N ILE A 84 6.72 -4.24 9.25
CA ILE A 84 8.09 -4.59 8.86
C ILE A 84 8.79 -3.28 8.49
N GLU A 85 10.06 -3.13 8.85
CA GLU A 85 10.84 -1.95 8.51
C GLU A 85 10.77 -1.68 7.00
N PRO A 86 10.50 -0.44 6.58
CA PRO A 86 10.37 -0.12 5.16
C PRO A 86 11.55 -0.56 4.29
N ASP A 87 12.77 -0.40 4.78
CA ASP A 87 13.97 -0.81 4.03
C ASP A 87 14.00 -2.32 3.78
N ILE A 88 13.54 -3.11 4.75
CA ILE A 88 13.44 -4.57 4.61
C ILE A 88 12.41 -4.92 3.54
N VAL A 89 11.25 -4.27 3.55
CA VAL A 89 10.21 -4.50 2.55
C VAL A 89 10.73 -4.16 1.16
N VAL A 90 11.38 -3.01 1.02
CA VAL A 90 11.95 -2.57 -0.27
C VAL A 90 12.96 -3.59 -0.80
N ASN A 91 13.87 -4.06 0.05
CA ASN A 91 14.87 -5.06 -0.36
C ASN A 91 14.21 -6.36 -0.80
N ARG A 92 13.16 -6.79 -0.11
CA ARG A 92 12.38 -7.99 -0.49
C ARG A 92 11.68 -7.79 -1.83
N VAL A 93 11.09 -6.62 -2.06
CA VAL A 93 10.43 -6.29 -3.33
C VAL A 93 11.43 -6.34 -4.48
N MET A 94 12.60 -5.75 -4.29
CA MET A 94 13.66 -5.77 -5.31
C MET A 94 14.12 -7.19 -5.63
N SER A 95 14.27 -8.02 -4.61
CA SER A 95 14.68 -9.42 -4.78
C SER A 95 13.63 -10.23 -5.53
N PHE A 96 12.35 -10.06 -5.18
CA PHE A 96 11.26 -10.73 -5.87
C PHE A 96 11.10 -10.23 -7.30
N GLU A 97 11.26 -8.92 -7.52
CA GLU A 97 11.19 -8.35 -8.86
C GLU A 97 12.28 -8.93 -9.76
N GLU A 98 13.53 -9.00 -9.27
CA GLU A 98 14.62 -9.61 -10.00
C GLU A 98 14.34 -11.07 -10.36
N LEU A 99 13.82 -11.83 -9.40
CA LEU A 99 13.48 -13.24 -9.61
C LEU A 99 12.37 -13.40 -10.64
N PHE A 100 11.30 -12.63 -10.51
CA PHE A 100 10.13 -12.76 -11.37
C PHE A 100 10.34 -12.16 -12.76
N ASN A 101 11.16 -11.15 -12.93
CA ASN A 101 11.47 -10.57 -14.25
C ASN A 101 12.19 -11.55 -15.17
N ARG A 102 12.80 -12.59 -14.62
CA ARG A 102 13.38 -13.68 -15.43
C ARG A 102 12.32 -14.55 -16.10
N THR A 103 11.10 -14.57 -15.55
CA THR A 103 10.01 -15.45 -15.98
C THR A 103 8.84 -14.69 -16.55
N PHE A 104 8.55 -13.49 -16.03
CA PHE A 104 7.38 -12.68 -16.36
C PHE A 104 7.79 -11.29 -16.83
N LYS A 105 6.95 -10.69 -17.68
CA LYS A 105 7.11 -9.30 -18.05
C LYS A 105 6.73 -8.40 -16.86
N ASP A 106 7.43 -7.27 -16.74
CA ASP A 106 7.14 -6.28 -15.72
C ASP A 106 5.76 -5.67 -15.98
N THR A 107 4.83 -5.89 -15.06
CA THR A 107 3.45 -5.41 -15.15
C THR A 107 2.98 -4.92 -13.79
N ILE A 108 1.83 -4.21 -13.76
CA ILE A 108 1.21 -3.80 -12.49
C ILE A 108 0.92 -5.03 -11.63
N GLY A 109 0.46 -6.13 -12.22
CA GLY A 109 0.22 -7.39 -11.50
C GLY A 109 1.48 -7.93 -10.85
N LEU A 110 2.62 -7.84 -11.53
CA LEU A 110 3.91 -8.25 -10.96
C LEU A 110 4.28 -7.38 -9.77
N ALA A 111 4.11 -6.06 -9.85
CA ALA A 111 4.40 -5.16 -8.75
C ALA A 111 3.55 -5.48 -7.52
N VAL A 112 2.24 -5.70 -7.70
CA VAL A 112 1.33 -6.08 -6.61
C VAL A 112 1.78 -7.40 -5.99
N LEU A 113 2.15 -8.39 -6.79
CA LEU A 113 2.64 -9.67 -6.30
C LEU A 113 3.91 -9.50 -5.46
N CYS A 114 4.86 -8.71 -5.92
CA CYS A 114 6.12 -8.47 -5.21
C CYS A 114 5.88 -7.81 -3.86
N PHE A 115 5.04 -6.78 -3.80
CA PHE A 115 4.72 -6.11 -2.53
C PHE A 115 3.96 -7.03 -1.59
N SER A 116 2.99 -7.79 -2.10
CA SER A 116 2.24 -8.73 -1.27
C SER A 116 3.14 -9.82 -0.68
N ALA A 117 4.05 -10.36 -1.48
CA ALA A 117 4.99 -11.39 -1.02
C ALA A 117 5.99 -10.83 0.00
N ALA A 118 6.46 -9.59 -0.21
CA ALA A 118 7.45 -8.95 0.66
C ALA A 118 6.91 -8.65 2.06
N GLU A 119 5.59 -8.54 2.22
CA GLU A 119 4.94 -8.23 3.50
C GLU A 119 4.69 -9.46 4.37
N ARG A 120 4.93 -10.64 3.85
CA ARG A 120 4.77 -11.87 4.63
C ARG A 120 5.99 -12.09 5.52
N PRO A 121 5.75 -12.47 6.77
CA PRO A 121 6.86 -12.76 7.70
C PRO A 121 7.71 -13.93 7.24
#